data_a476b06ec879fe361b823c3fb28a6c00
#
_entry.id   a476b06ec879fe361b823c3fb28a6c00
#
_cell.length_a   1.000
_cell.length_b   1.000
_cell.length_c   1.000
_cell.angle_alpha   90.00
_cell.angle_beta   90.00
_cell.angle_gamma   90.00
#
_symmetry.space_group_name_H-M   'P 1'
#
loop_
_entity.id
_entity.type
_entity.pdbx_description
1 polymer ?
#
loop_
_entity_poly.entity_id
_entity_poly.type
_entity_poly.pdbx_seq_one_letter_code
_entity_poly.pdbx_strand_id
1 'polypeptide(L)'
;MAAHMRWGLRHLLRTRNTTSFRFEEKTRCSYHSLCLTQISRKVQPRFRTGATLFSVRHLSIQTQDTPNPRSLKFLPGKPVLGSGTLDFPSPSSAECSSLARDLFEIEGVKSVFFGPDFITVTKTDEDVEWTDIKRNALETIAKFFESGDPITTGAVHHESSHSEDDDDIVSMIKELLDTRIRPTVQEDGGDVIFKGFEEGTVKLKLVGSCTGCPSSTVTLRNGIQNMMQFYIPEVDNVEQVEDEVDEVNAKVFSELERKLQD
;
A
#
# COMPACT_ATOMS: atom_id res chain seq x y z
N MET A 1 -22.97 -40.99 35.07
CA MET A 1 -21.61 -40.89 35.66
C MET A 1 -21.02 -39.55 35.22
N ALA A 2 -20.97 -38.62 36.18
CA ALA A 2 -20.50 -37.25 35.95
C ALA A 2 -19.00 -37.18 36.24
N ALA A 3 -18.21 -36.60 35.33
CA ALA A 3 -16.84 -36.25 35.60
C ALA A 3 -16.64 -34.73 35.38
N HIS A 4 -16.63 -34.04 36.54
CA HIS A 4 -16.21 -32.63 36.63
C HIS A 4 -14.71 -32.50 36.42
N MET A 5 -14.27 -31.68 35.46
CA MET A 5 -12.91 -31.15 35.43
C MET A 5 -12.89 -29.66 35.75
N ARG A 6 -12.48 -29.35 36.99
CA ARG A 6 -12.10 -28.00 37.45
C ARG A 6 -10.75 -27.61 36.86
N TRP A 7 -10.69 -26.49 36.18
CA TRP A 7 -9.41 -25.82 35.88
C TRP A 7 -9.24 -24.60 36.79
N GLY A 8 -8.16 -24.66 37.57
CA GLY A 8 -7.80 -23.64 38.54
C GLY A 8 -7.16 -22.42 37.89
N LEU A 9 -7.64 -21.26 38.33
CA LEU A 9 -7.01 -19.97 38.15
C LEU A 9 -5.67 -19.93 38.88
N ARG A 10 -4.58 -19.66 38.20
CA ARG A 10 -3.32 -19.20 38.82
C ARG A 10 -3.07 -17.74 38.46
N HIS A 11 -3.33 -16.89 39.48
CA HIS A 11 -2.83 -15.53 39.55
C HIS A 11 -1.29 -15.52 39.60
N LEU A 12 -0.67 -14.84 38.65
CA LEU A 12 0.73 -14.41 38.76
C LEU A 12 0.75 -12.90 38.85
N LEU A 13 0.96 -12.42 40.07
CA LEU A 13 1.32 -11.06 40.41
C LEU A 13 2.73 -10.79 39.85
N ARG A 14 2.89 -9.84 38.92
CA ARG A 14 4.18 -9.34 38.47
C ARG A 14 4.41 -7.96 39.07
N THR A 15 5.29 -7.92 40.03
CA THR A 15 5.80 -6.74 40.74
C THR A 15 6.42 -5.72 39.80
N ARG A 16 5.98 -4.47 39.96
CA ARG A 16 6.61 -3.29 39.34
C ARG A 16 7.91 -2.97 40.07
N ASN A 17 8.99 -2.93 39.32
CA ASN A 17 10.25 -2.36 39.79
C ASN A 17 10.36 -0.94 39.22
N THR A 18 10.20 0.04 40.10
CA THR A 18 10.49 1.45 39.87
C THR A 18 11.92 1.73 40.28
N THR A 19 12.80 1.93 39.32
CA THR A 19 14.13 2.50 39.59
C THR A 19 14.09 4.01 39.33
N SER A 20 14.08 4.73 40.45
CA SER A 20 14.28 6.18 40.55
C SER A 20 15.75 6.51 40.22
N PHE A 21 15.99 7.27 39.17
CA PHE A 21 17.31 7.91 38.98
C PHE A 21 17.27 9.32 39.59
N ARG A 22 18.09 9.46 40.62
CA ARG A 22 18.33 10.68 41.39
C ARG A 22 19.33 11.54 40.65
N PHE A 23 18.96 12.76 40.35
CA PHE A 23 19.82 13.82 39.82
C PHE A 23 20.64 14.39 41.01
N GLU A 24 21.95 14.29 40.97
CA GLU A 24 22.87 14.99 41.90
C GLU A 24 23.46 16.21 41.21
N GLU A 25 23.05 17.38 41.73
CA GLU A 25 23.78 18.63 41.56
C GLU A 25 25.06 18.61 42.41
N LYS A 26 26.19 18.97 41.85
CA LYS A 26 27.36 19.45 42.59
C LYS A 26 28.00 20.64 41.90
N THR A 27 27.69 21.79 42.45
CA THR A 27 28.54 22.82 43.11
C THR A 27 29.73 23.37 42.34
N ARG A 28 29.55 24.67 42.12
CA ARG A 28 30.51 25.76 42.03
C ARG A 28 31.92 25.47 42.58
N CYS A 29 32.91 25.86 41.84
CA CYS A 29 34.11 26.44 42.43
C CYS A 29 34.60 27.67 41.64
N SER A 30 34.92 28.68 42.40
CA SER A 30 35.21 30.05 42.08
C SER A 30 36.73 30.30 42.03
N TYR A 31 37.11 31.41 41.33
CA TYR A 31 38.38 32.18 41.41
C TYR A 31 39.69 31.57 40.84
N HIS A 32 40.28 32.22 39.87
CA HIS A 32 41.27 33.28 40.09
C HIS A 32 41.63 34.03 38.81
N SER A 33 41.64 35.35 39.00
CA SER A 33 42.16 36.37 38.11
C SER A 33 43.69 36.37 38.05
N LEU A 34 44.29 36.62 36.89
CA LEU A 34 45.54 37.35 36.65
C LEU A 34 45.73 37.52 35.13
N CYS A 35 45.48 38.66 34.64
CA CYS A 35 46.30 39.82 34.25
C CYS A 35 47.36 39.56 33.12
N LEU A 36 47.13 40.35 32.03
CA LEU A 36 48.07 40.94 31.09
C LEU A 36 48.84 40.05 30.11
N THR A 37 48.59 40.18 28.82
CA THR A 37 49.30 41.12 27.92
C THR A 37 48.71 41.11 26.53
N GLN A 38 48.54 42.28 25.97
CA GLN A 38 48.07 42.53 24.59
C GLN A 38 49.07 42.03 23.54
N ILE A 39 48.63 41.20 22.62
CA ILE A 39 49.18 41.16 21.26
C ILE A 39 48.02 41.18 20.28
N SER A 40 47.83 42.39 19.72
CA SER A 40 46.90 42.63 18.62
C SER A 40 47.44 41.95 17.36
N ARG A 41 46.91 40.75 17.03
CA ARG A 41 47.00 40.18 15.72
C ARG A 41 45.60 40.23 15.09
N LYS A 42 45.43 41.14 14.12
CA LYS A 42 44.29 41.15 13.22
C LYS A 42 44.22 39.80 12.51
N VAL A 43 43.38 38.91 13.04
CA VAL A 43 42.97 37.73 12.30
C VAL A 43 41.74 38.10 11.51
N GLN A 44 41.92 38.22 10.21
CA GLN A 44 40.78 38.35 9.28
C GLN A 44 39.93 37.09 9.40
N PRO A 45 38.59 37.21 9.55
CA PRO A 45 37.71 36.04 9.47
C PRO A 45 37.74 35.51 8.03
N ARG A 46 38.43 34.42 7.81
CA ARG A 46 38.23 33.60 6.62
C ARG A 46 36.80 33.05 6.73
N PHE A 47 35.89 33.64 5.98
CA PHE A 47 34.62 33.03 5.68
C PHE A 47 34.90 31.71 4.97
N ARG A 48 34.94 30.63 5.72
CA ARG A 48 34.74 29.32 5.15
C ARG A 48 33.30 29.28 4.71
N THR A 49 33.06 29.48 3.42
CA THR A 49 31.83 29.05 2.79
C THR A 49 31.73 27.55 3.04
N GLY A 50 31.04 27.22 4.12
CA GLY A 50 30.62 25.85 4.35
C GLY A 50 29.68 25.49 3.20
N ALA A 51 30.21 24.76 2.23
CA ALA A 51 29.35 24.04 1.32
C ALA A 51 28.52 23.11 2.20
N THR A 52 27.27 23.50 2.46
CA THR A 52 26.27 22.60 2.97
C THR A 52 26.14 21.51 1.92
N LEU A 53 26.81 20.39 2.19
CA LEU A 53 26.52 19.16 1.47
C LEU A 53 25.06 18.86 1.80
N PHE A 54 24.15 19.27 0.93
CA PHE A 54 22.83 18.73 0.90
C PHE A 54 23.01 17.23 0.66
N SER A 55 22.92 16.45 1.72
CA SER A 55 22.79 15.01 1.62
C SER A 55 21.51 14.78 0.86
N VAL A 56 21.62 14.54 -0.44
CA VAL A 56 20.53 14.05 -1.25
C VAL A 56 20.19 12.69 -0.62
N ARG A 57 19.14 12.66 0.18
CA ARG A 57 18.59 11.41 0.67
C ARG A 57 18.00 10.74 -0.56
N HIS A 58 18.77 9.86 -1.18
CA HIS A 58 18.24 8.99 -2.20
C HIS A 58 17.02 8.26 -1.62
N LEU A 59 15.91 8.37 -2.30
CA LEU A 59 14.69 7.67 -1.95
C LEU A 59 15.00 6.16 -2.00
N SER A 60 15.01 5.50 -0.84
CA SER A 60 15.22 4.06 -0.78
C SER A 60 13.88 3.35 -1.01
N ILE A 61 13.61 3.05 -2.27
CA ILE A 61 12.40 2.30 -2.66
C ILE A 61 12.68 0.82 -2.38
N GLN A 62 11.86 0.21 -1.54
CA GLN A 62 11.90 -1.22 -1.29
C GLN A 62 10.97 -1.95 -2.26
N THR A 63 11.26 -3.22 -2.53
CA THR A 63 10.39 -4.08 -3.32
C THR A 63 10.00 -5.28 -2.50
N GLN A 64 8.75 -5.70 -2.63
CA GLN A 64 8.18 -6.84 -1.95
C GLN A 64 7.50 -7.75 -2.99
N ASP A 65 7.77 -9.04 -2.90
CA ASP A 65 7.08 -10.03 -3.72
C ASP A 65 5.61 -10.13 -3.29
N THR A 66 4.75 -10.42 -4.24
CA THR A 66 3.32 -10.64 -4.02
C THR A 66 2.97 -12.11 -4.24
N PRO A 67 1.82 -12.60 -3.76
CA PRO A 67 1.36 -13.95 -4.08
C PRO A 67 1.17 -14.20 -5.58
N ASN A 68 0.99 -13.13 -6.36
CA ASN A 68 0.94 -13.20 -7.81
C ASN A 68 2.35 -13.09 -8.41
N PRO A 69 2.90 -14.15 -9.05
CA PRO A 69 4.26 -14.11 -9.61
C PRO A 69 4.43 -13.07 -10.73
N ARG A 70 3.32 -12.60 -11.31
CA ARG A 70 3.32 -11.54 -12.32
C ARG A 70 3.27 -10.15 -11.74
N SER A 71 3.13 -9.98 -10.43
CA SER A 71 3.03 -8.67 -9.78
C SER A 71 4.16 -8.45 -8.79
N LEU A 72 4.66 -7.20 -8.72
CA LEU A 72 5.67 -6.78 -7.78
C LEU A 72 5.23 -5.49 -7.09
N LYS A 73 5.37 -5.44 -5.77
CA LYS A 73 5.00 -4.31 -4.94
C LYS A 73 6.22 -3.44 -4.65
N PHE A 74 6.11 -2.14 -4.88
CA PHE A 74 7.11 -1.12 -4.62
C PHE A 74 6.67 -0.25 -3.44
N LEU A 75 7.56 -0.02 -2.50
CA LEU A 75 7.35 0.76 -1.28
C LEU A 75 8.29 1.99 -1.31
N PRO A 76 7.80 3.16 -1.75
CA PRO A 76 8.64 4.35 -1.85
C PRO A 76 9.05 4.93 -0.49
N GLY A 77 8.46 4.45 0.62
CA GLY A 77 8.68 5.02 1.95
C GLY A 77 8.04 6.40 2.15
N LYS A 78 7.17 6.80 1.23
CA LYS A 78 6.34 8.01 1.27
C LYS A 78 4.92 7.64 0.90
N PRO A 79 3.90 8.38 1.37
CA PRO A 79 2.54 8.19 0.92
C PRO A 79 2.45 8.31 -0.61
N VAL A 80 1.75 7.38 -1.24
CA VAL A 80 1.39 7.43 -2.67
C VAL A 80 0.05 8.15 -2.79
N LEU A 81 -1.05 7.50 -2.42
CA LEU A 81 -2.36 8.15 -2.37
C LEU A 81 -2.69 8.68 -0.97
N GLY A 82 -2.04 8.16 0.07
CA GLY A 82 -2.34 8.46 1.47
C GLY A 82 -3.58 7.72 1.99
N SER A 83 -4.64 7.67 1.19
CA SER A 83 -5.86 6.90 1.49
C SER A 83 -6.49 6.40 0.19
N GLY A 84 -7.20 5.26 0.28
CA GLY A 84 -7.84 4.65 -0.87
C GLY A 84 -6.87 4.00 -1.84
N THR A 85 -7.39 3.57 -2.98
CA THR A 85 -6.64 2.86 -4.02
C THR A 85 -7.09 3.29 -5.40
N LEU A 86 -6.21 3.16 -6.40
CA LEU A 86 -6.49 3.41 -7.81
C LEU A 86 -5.94 2.26 -8.65
N ASP A 87 -6.79 1.71 -9.50
CA ASP A 87 -6.45 0.64 -10.42
C ASP A 87 -6.37 1.16 -11.86
N PHE A 88 -5.28 0.83 -12.53
CA PHE A 88 -5.02 1.15 -13.92
C PHE A 88 -4.83 -0.16 -14.69
N PRO A 89 -5.92 -0.76 -15.20
CA PRO A 89 -5.85 -2.03 -15.93
C PRO A 89 -5.22 -1.89 -17.33
N SER A 90 -5.15 -0.66 -17.86
CA SER A 90 -4.62 -0.39 -19.19
C SER A 90 -4.00 1.02 -19.27
N PRO A 91 -3.15 1.31 -20.28
CA PRO A 91 -2.60 2.64 -20.49
C PRO A 91 -3.65 3.75 -20.64
N SER A 92 -4.80 3.42 -21.23
CA SER A 92 -5.91 4.37 -21.41
C SER A 92 -6.55 4.80 -20.09
N SER A 93 -6.48 4.00 -19.04
CA SER A 93 -6.98 4.36 -17.72
C SER A 93 -6.04 5.30 -16.95
N ALA A 94 -4.79 5.46 -17.40
CA ALA A 94 -3.75 6.22 -16.72
C ALA A 94 -3.76 7.75 -17.00
N GLU A 95 -4.80 8.28 -17.65
CA GLU A 95 -4.88 9.70 -18.02
C GLU A 95 -4.80 10.65 -16.82
N CYS A 96 -5.33 10.24 -15.68
CA CYS A 96 -5.35 11.04 -14.46
C CYS A 96 -4.03 11.03 -13.67
N SER A 97 -3.02 10.24 -14.07
CA SER A 97 -1.74 10.13 -13.36
C SER A 97 -0.55 10.09 -14.32
N SER A 98 0.34 11.07 -14.20
CA SER A 98 1.60 11.08 -14.96
C SER A 98 2.50 9.90 -14.57
N LEU A 99 2.57 9.56 -13.26
CA LEU A 99 3.34 8.41 -12.80
C LEU A 99 2.83 7.09 -13.40
N ALA A 100 1.51 6.91 -13.47
CA ALA A 100 0.95 5.70 -14.06
C ALA A 100 1.30 5.60 -15.55
N ARG A 101 1.20 6.71 -16.30
CA ARG A 101 1.60 6.76 -17.72
C ARG A 101 3.06 6.41 -17.92
N ASP A 102 3.96 7.02 -17.13
CA ASP A 102 5.40 6.76 -17.23
C ASP A 102 5.73 5.29 -16.89
N LEU A 103 4.98 4.66 -15.98
CA LEU A 103 5.14 3.24 -15.68
C LEU A 103 4.64 2.34 -16.82
N PHE A 104 3.60 2.75 -17.56
CA PHE A 104 3.14 2.01 -18.74
C PHE A 104 4.08 2.14 -19.94
N GLU A 105 4.95 3.16 -20.00
CA GLU A 105 6.00 3.25 -21.02
C GLU A 105 7.06 2.16 -20.87
N ILE A 106 7.13 1.49 -19.73
CA ILE A 106 8.05 0.39 -19.49
C ILE A 106 7.56 -0.85 -20.24
N GLU A 107 8.37 -1.35 -21.17
CA GLU A 107 8.05 -2.56 -21.92
C GLU A 107 7.79 -3.76 -20.98
N GLY A 108 6.69 -4.48 -21.21
CA GLY A 108 6.28 -5.61 -20.41
C GLY A 108 5.36 -5.29 -19.23
N VAL A 109 5.01 -4.03 -18.98
CA VAL A 109 4.01 -3.65 -17.98
C VAL A 109 2.61 -3.80 -18.55
N LYS A 110 1.75 -4.56 -17.85
CA LYS A 110 0.35 -4.79 -18.20
C LYS A 110 -0.60 -3.87 -17.46
N SER A 111 -0.44 -3.78 -16.13
CA SER A 111 -1.29 -2.95 -15.29
C SER A 111 -0.50 -2.34 -14.14
N VAL A 112 -1.00 -1.23 -13.65
CA VAL A 112 -0.43 -0.48 -12.52
C VAL A 112 -1.52 -0.27 -11.49
N PHE A 113 -1.16 -0.39 -10.21
CA PHE A 113 -2.09 -0.19 -9.11
C PHE A 113 -1.43 0.68 -8.03
N PHE A 114 -2.15 1.68 -7.55
CA PHE A 114 -1.69 2.55 -6.47
C PHE A 114 -2.47 2.28 -5.20
N GLY A 115 -1.76 2.01 -4.13
CA GLY A 115 -2.28 1.93 -2.79
C GLY A 115 -1.97 3.19 -1.97
N PRO A 116 -2.27 3.18 -0.67
CA PRO A 116 -2.01 4.31 0.22
C PRO A 116 -0.53 4.70 0.29
N ASP A 117 0.36 3.73 0.34
CA ASP A 117 1.81 3.90 0.54
C ASP A 117 2.66 2.98 -0.36
N PHE A 118 2.03 2.34 -1.35
CA PHE A 118 2.69 1.42 -2.24
C PHE A 118 2.18 1.53 -3.68
N ILE A 119 2.97 0.97 -4.61
CA ILE A 119 2.66 0.85 -6.03
C ILE A 119 2.85 -0.61 -6.40
N THR A 120 1.87 -1.21 -7.06
CA THR A 120 2.00 -2.56 -7.63
C THR A 120 2.06 -2.47 -9.14
N VAL A 121 3.06 -3.11 -9.73
CA VAL A 121 3.22 -3.25 -11.16
C VAL A 121 3.00 -4.71 -11.53
N THR A 122 2.17 -4.97 -12.53
CA THR A 122 1.91 -6.31 -13.05
C THR A 122 2.45 -6.41 -14.47
N LYS A 123 3.25 -7.45 -14.74
CA LYS A 123 3.81 -7.71 -16.06
C LYS A 123 2.82 -8.45 -16.96
N THR A 124 3.03 -8.33 -18.25
CA THR A 124 2.14 -8.89 -19.29
C THR A 124 2.10 -10.40 -19.24
N ASP A 125 3.26 -11.06 -19.14
CA ASP A 125 3.39 -12.50 -19.20
C ASP A 125 4.35 -13.02 -18.13
N GLU A 126 4.25 -14.31 -17.79
CA GLU A 126 5.15 -14.95 -16.83
C GLU A 126 6.58 -15.05 -17.36
N ASP A 127 6.73 -15.20 -18.67
CA ASP A 127 8.03 -15.33 -19.35
C ASP A 127 8.83 -14.01 -19.39
N VAL A 128 8.22 -12.86 -19.13
CA VAL A 128 8.90 -11.57 -19.09
C VAL A 128 9.75 -11.46 -17.83
N GLU A 129 11.04 -11.16 -17.99
CA GLU A 129 11.97 -11.04 -16.88
C GLU A 129 11.75 -9.76 -16.05
N TRP A 130 11.79 -9.90 -14.73
CA TRP A 130 11.63 -8.77 -13.81
C TRP A 130 12.81 -7.80 -13.79
N THR A 131 13.99 -8.20 -14.27
CA THR A 131 15.24 -7.43 -14.11
C THR A 131 15.12 -6.03 -14.68
N ASP A 132 14.65 -5.90 -15.92
CA ASP A 132 14.54 -4.61 -16.61
C ASP A 132 13.31 -3.83 -16.13
N ILE A 133 12.16 -4.48 -15.95
CA ILE A 133 10.96 -3.84 -15.45
C ILE A 133 11.22 -3.24 -14.06
N LYS A 134 11.81 -4.02 -13.15
CA LYS A 134 12.12 -3.58 -11.79
C LYS A 134 13.06 -2.39 -11.76
N ARG A 135 14.15 -2.43 -12.58
CA ARG A 135 15.11 -1.34 -12.65
C ARG A 135 14.46 -0.04 -13.16
N ASN A 136 13.74 -0.14 -14.27
CA ASN A 136 13.08 1.00 -14.88
C ASN A 136 11.96 1.57 -14.00
N ALA A 137 11.16 0.71 -13.35
CA ALA A 137 10.13 1.15 -12.40
C ALA A 137 10.73 1.87 -11.19
N LEU A 138 11.82 1.35 -10.61
CA LEU A 138 12.51 2.02 -9.51
C LEU A 138 13.02 3.41 -9.91
N GLU A 139 13.59 3.54 -11.10
CA GLU A 139 14.08 4.81 -11.63
C GLU A 139 12.94 5.80 -11.89
N THR A 140 11.86 5.35 -12.51
CA THR A 140 10.67 6.16 -12.80
C THR A 140 10.02 6.65 -11.51
N ILE A 141 9.79 5.76 -10.53
CA ILE A 141 9.21 6.12 -9.24
C ILE A 141 10.12 7.11 -8.49
N ALA A 142 11.44 6.88 -8.48
CA ALA A 142 12.38 7.78 -7.82
C ALA A 142 12.36 9.17 -8.43
N LYS A 143 12.43 9.29 -9.77
CA LYS A 143 12.35 10.56 -10.48
C LYS A 143 11.06 11.31 -10.20
N PHE A 144 9.94 10.59 -10.18
CA PHE A 144 8.63 11.19 -9.91
C PHE A 144 8.56 11.77 -8.49
N PHE A 145 9.00 11.03 -7.48
CA PHE A 145 9.00 11.55 -6.10
C PHE A 145 10.06 12.63 -5.85
N GLU A 146 11.08 12.75 -6.69
CA GLU A 146 12.06 13.84 -6.68
C GLU A 146 11.50 15.11 -7.33
N SER A 147 10.68 14.99 -8.40
CA SER A 147 10.03 16.14 -9.04
C SER A 147 9.02 16.83 -8.12
N GLY A 148 8.36 16.06 -7.24
CA GLY A 148 7.33 16.58 -6.35
C GLY A 148 5.98 16.82 -7.03
N ASP A 149 5.79 16.24 -8.21
CA ASP A 149 4.53 16.33 -8.94
C ASP A 149 3.40 15.60 -8.19
N PRO A 150 2.14 16.04 -8.36
CA PRO A 150 1.01 15.35 -7.76
C PRO A 150 0.79 13.99 -8.42
N ILE A 151 0.49 12.97 -7.61
CA ILE A 151 0.25 11.60 -8.09
C ILE A 151 -0.92 11.54 -9.07
N THR A 152 -1.97 12.34 -8.79
CA THR A 152 -3.18 12.41 -9.62
C THR A 152 -3.53 13.84 -9.94
N THR A 153 -3.94 14.10 -11.18
CA THR A 153 -4.46 15.37 -11.66
C THR A 153 -5.98 15.26 -11.73
N GLY A 154 -6.68 15.61 -10.66
CA GLY A 154 -8.15 15.57 -10.61
C GLY A 154 -8.68 15.07 -9.26
N ALA A 155 -9.97 15.24 -9.04
CA ALA A 155 -10.65 14.67 -7.88
C ALA A 155 -10.70 13.15 -8.02
N VAL A 156 -9.94 12.46 -7.20
CA VAL A 156 -10.09 11.01 -7.06
C VAL A 156 -11.39 10.78 -6.33
N HIS A 157 -12.40 10.29 -7.03
CA HIS A 157 -13.62 9.83 -6.39
C HIS A 157 -13.29 8.58 -5.59
N HIS A 158 -13.06 8.76 -4.30
CA HIS A 158 -13.10 7.64 -3.37
C HIS A 158 -14.55 7.18 -3.28
N GLU A 159 -14.87 6.07 -3.90
CA GLU A 159 -16.11 5.34 -3.61
C GLU A 159 -16.03 4.69 -2.21
N SER A 160 -15.91 5.52 -1.18
CA SER A 160 -16.27 5.12 0.18
C SER A 160 -17.73 5.49 0.38
N SER A 161 -18.58 4.77 -0.29
CA SER A 161 -20.02 5.03 -0.19
C SER A 161 -20.63 4.20 0.93
N HIS A 162 -20.55 4.70 2.15
CA HIS A 162 -21.66 4.49 3.07
C HIS A 162 -22.77 5.45 2.59
N SER A 163 -23.69 4.95 1.78
CA SER A 163 -24.90 5.69 1.48
C SER A 163 -25.83 5.59 2.68
N GLU A 164 -26.51 6.68 3.03
CA GLU A 164 -27.50 6.68 4.13
C GLU A 164 -28.67 5.73 3.85
N ASP A 165 -28.77 5.19 2.65
CA ASP A 165 -29.77 4.23 2.19
C ASP A 165 -29.27 2.76 2.17
N ASP A 166 -28.07 2.49 2.68
CA ASP A 166 -27.55 1.11 2.77
C ASP A 166 -28.35 0.32 3.79
N ASP A 167 -28.79 -0.87 3.41
CA ASP A 167 -29.37 -1.86 4.32
C ASP A 167 -28.34 -2.21 5.41
N ASP A 168 -28.80 -2.49 6.64
CA ASP A 168 -27.94 -2.82 7.78
C ASP A 168 -26.92 -3.94 7.44
N ILE A 169 -27.33 -4.91 6.62
CA ILE A 169 -26.48 -6.01 6.16
C ILE A 169 -25.36 -5.49 5.24
N VAL A 170 -25.68 -4.60 4.31
CA VAL A 170 -24.69 -4.01 3.39
C VAL A 170 -23.66 -3.18 4.17
N SER A 171 -24.11 -2.42 5.17
CA SER A 171 -23.23 -1.65 6.04
C SER A 171 -22.26 -2.56 6.80
N MET A 172 -22.73 -3.68 7.37
CA MET A 172 -21.87 -4.66 8.03
C MET A 172 -20.88 -5.32 7.07
N ILE A 173 -21.29 -5.62 5.84
CA ILE A 173 -20.39 -6.17 4.79
C ILE A 173 -19.28 -5.18 4.50
N LYS A 174 -19.60 -3.91 4.25
CA LYS A 174 -18.62 -2.85 3.96
C LYS A 174 -17.66 -2.64 5.15
N GLU A 175 -18.15 -2.59 6.38
CA GLU A 175 -17.33 -2.46 7.57
C GLU A 175 -16.36 -3.66 7.73
N LEU A 176 -16.85 -4.88 7.50
CA LEU A 176 -16.00 -6.08 7.56
C LEU A 176 -14.92 -6.08 6.49
N LEU A 177 -15.27 -5.65 5.26
CA LEU A 177 -14.31 -5.46 4.17
C LEU A 177 -13.23 -4.47 4.57
N ASP A 178 -13.60 -3.30 5.07
CA ASP A 178 -12.67 -2.22 5.38
C ASP A 178 -11.78 -2.52 6.59
N THR A 179 -12.32 -3.17 7.61
CA THR A 179 -11.59 -3.38 8.88
C THR A 179 -10.77 -4.66 8.92
N ARG A 180 -11.14 -5.70 8.17
CA ARG A 180 -10.52 -7.02 8.27
C ARG A 180 -9.93 -7.53 6.96
N ILE A 181 -10.62 -7.34 5.85
CA ILE A 181 -10.25 -7.96 4.58
C ILE A 181 -9.28 -7.06 3.81
N ARG A 182 -9.64 -5.80 3.62
CA ARG A 182 -8.83 -4.84 2.84
C ARG A 182 -7.40 -4.69 3.34
N PRO A 183 -7.10 -4.57 4.65
CA PRO A 183 -5.73 -4.48 5.12
C PRO A 183 -4.87 -5.65 4.68
N THR A 184 -5.38 -6.88 4.77
CA THR A 184 -4.66 -8.10 4.36
C THR A 184 -4.44 -8.14 2.84
N VAL A 185 -5.46 -7.77 2.06
CA VAL A 185 -5.38 -7.73 0.60
C VAL A 185 -4.37 -6.66 0.14
N GLN A 186 -4.32 -5.52 0.82
CA GLN A 186 -3.34 -4.46 0.54
C GLN A 186 -1.92 -4.84 0.94
N GLU A 187 -1.72 -5.66 1.98
CA GLU A 187 -0.42 -6.27 2.27
C GLU A 187 0.11 -7.08 1.09
N ASP A 188 -0.76 -7.77 0.38
CA ASP A 188 -0.47 -8.55 -0.82
C ASP A 188 -0.39 -7.69 -2.11
N GLY A 189 -0.58 -6.38 -2.01
CA GLY A 189 -0.43 -5.44 -3.13
C GLY A 189 -1.66 -5.29 -4.04
N GLY A 190 -2.83 -5.69 -3.56
CA GLY A 190 -4.13 -5.51 -4.24
C GLY A 190 -5.15 -4.79 -3.39
N ASP A 191 -6.41 -4.84 -3.82
CA ASP A 191 -7.56 -4.37 -3.04
C ASP A 191 -8.83 -5.16 -3.42
N VAL A 192 -9.88 -4.95 -2.61
CA VAL A 192 -11.20 -5.52 -2.82
C VAL A 192 -12.24 -4.41 -2.85
N ILE A 193 -13.07 -4.40 -3.88
CA ILE A 193 -14.12 -3.41 -4.10
C ILE A 193 -15.48 -4.10 -3.98
N PHE A 194 -16.34 -3.55 -3.13
CA PHE A 194 -17.73 -4.01 -3.02
C PHE A 194 -18.54 -3.56 -4.23
N LYS A 195 -19.25 -4.48 -4.89
CA LYS A 195 -20.07 -4.20 -6.07
C LYS A 195 -21.57 -4.39 -5.81
N GLY A 196 -21.94 -5.18 -4.79
CA GLY A 196 -23.33 -5.38 -4.46
C GLY A 196 -23.56 -6.57 -3.54
N PHE A 197 -24.79 -6.65 -3.03
CA PHE A 197 -25.31 -7.79 -2.28
C PHE A 197 -26.71 -8.12 -2.76
N GLU A 198 -26.90 -9.34 -3.25
CA GLU A 198 -28.19 -9.80 -3.79
C GLU A 198 -28.39 -11.26 -3.42
N GLU A 199 -29.57 -11.59 -2.88
CA GLU A 199 -29.99 -12.96 -2.57
C GLU A 199 -28.95 -13.77 -1.79
N GLY A 200 -28.34 -13.17 -0.72
CA GLY A 200 -27.30 -13.82 0.08
C GLY A 200 -25.92 -13.87 -0.59
N THR A 201 -25.77 -13.37 -1.82
CA THR A 201 -24.52 -13.36 -2.56
C THR A 201 -23.87 -11.98 -2.54
N VAL A 202 -22.65 -11.88 -2.00
CA VAL A 202 -21.82 -10.67 -2.04
C VAL A 202 -20.99 -10.66 -3.32
N LYS A 203 -21.14 -9.59 -4.10
CA LYS A 203 -20.39 -9.35 -5.34
C LYS A 203 -19.20 -8.48 -5.05
N LEU A 204 -17.98 -8.97 -5.35
CA LEU A 204 -16.71 -8.30 -5.11
C LEU A 204 -15.89 -8.22 -6.40
N LYS A 205 -15.21 -7.09 -6.63
CA LYS A 205 -14.16 -6.97 -7.64
C LYS A 205 -12.80 -6.99 -6.94
N LEU A 206 -11.88 -7.82 -7.43
CA LEU A 206 -10.48 -7.87 -6.98
C LEU A 206 -9.63 -7.07 -7.95
N VAL A 207 -8.76 -6.20 -7.42
CA VAL A 207 -7.91 -5.31 -8.21
C VAL A 207 -6.43 -5.42 -7.79
N GLY A 208 -5.53 -4.86 -8.60
CA GLY A 208 -4.10 -4.87 -8.34
C GLY A 208 -3.48 -6.26 -8.50
N SER A 209 -2.64 -6.70 -7.56
CA SER A 209 -1.98 -8.02 -7.60
C SER A 209 -2.95 -9.20 -7.59
N CYS A 210 -4.17 -8.99 -7.07
CA CYS A 210 -5.19 -10.04 -6.97
C CYS A 210 -5.84 -10.36 -8.32
N THR A 211 -5.73 -9.46 -9.31
CA THR A 211 -6.30 -9.65 -10.65
C THR A 211 -5.55 -10.75 -11.40
N GLY A 212 -6.28 -11.79 -11.80
CA GLY A 212 -5.73 -12.89 -12.61
C GLY A 212 -4.68 -13.75 -11.91
N CYS A 213 -4.60 -13.71 -10.59
CA CYS A 213 -3.75 -14.60 -9.80
C CYS A 213 -4.44 -15.95 -9.57
N PRO A 214 -3.88 -17.07 -10.02
CA PRO A 214 -4.54 -18.40 -9.87
C PRO A 214 -4.79 -18.79 -8.41
N SER A 215 -3.91 -18.37 -7.49
CA SER A 215 -4.06 -18.65 -6.06
C SER A 215 -5.08 -17.72 -5.38
N SER A 216 -5.21 -16.47 -5.86
CA SER A 216 -6.12 -15.49 -5.26
C SER A 216 -7.58 -15.79 -5.53
N THR A 217 -7.93 -16.25 -6.73
CA THR A 217 -9.33 -16.51 -7.10
C THR A 217 -9.98 -17.57 -6.24
N VAL A 218 -9.25 -18.63 -5.84
CA VAL A 218 -9.81 -19.72 -5.04
C VAL A 218 -9.57 -19.49 -3.55
N THR A 219 -8.33 -19.19 -3.16
CA THR A 219 -7.93 -19.12 -1.73
C THR A 219 -8.47 -17.86 -1.09
N LEU A 220 -8.31 -16.71 -1.73
CA LEU A 220 -8.79 -15.42 -1.21
C LEU A 220 -10.31 -15.39 -1.17
N ARG A 221 -10.97 -15.78 -2.27
CA ARG A 221 -12.42 -15.86 -2.33
C ARG A 221 -13.00 -16.73 -1.21
N ASN A 222 -12.48 -17.95 -1.02
CA ASN A 222 -12.95 -18.85 0.03
C ASN A 222 -12.66 -18.29 1.43
N GLY A 223 -11.51 -17.62 1.60
CA GLY A 223 -11.16 -16.95 2.86
C GLY A 223 -12.11 -15.82 3.18
N ILE A 224 -12.43 -14.97 2.21
CA ILE A 224 -13.40 -13.89 2.34
C ILE A 224 -14.79 -14.44 2.63
N GLN A 225 -15.23 -15.45 1.89
CA GLN A 225 -16.53 -16.09 2.08
C GLN A 225 -16.68 -16.67 3.51
N ASN A 226 -15.70 -17.43 3.97
CA ASN A 226 -15.73 -18.01 5.32
C ASN A 226 -15.76 -16.93 6.38
N MET A 227 -15.04 -15.82 6.21
CA MET A 227 -15.03 -14.71 7.14
C MET A 227 -16.38 -13.99 7.14
N MET A 228 -16.96 -13.72 5.97
CA MET A 228 -18.28 -13.08 5.87
C MET A 228 -19.37 -13.95 6.51
N GLN A 229 -19.44 -15.24 6.18
CA GLN A 229 -20.41 -16.17 6.77
C GLN A 229 -20.30 -16.30 8.29
N PHE A 230 -19.09 -16.14 8.82
CA PHE A 230 -18.88 -16.20 10.27
C PHE A 230 -19.45 -14.97 10.99
N TYR A 231 -19.33 -13.79 10.42
CA TYR A 231 -19.77 -12.54 11.04
C TYR A 231 -21.17 -12.10 10.60
N ILE A 232 -21.60 -12.49 9.40
CA ILE A 232 -22.85 -12.07 8.77
C ILE A 232 -23.56 -13.34 8.26
N PRO A 233 -24.48 -13.91 9.07
CA PRO A 233 -25.16 -15.16 8.72
C PRO A 233 -26.01 -15.10 7.46
N GLU A 234 -26.39 -13.88 7.01
CA GLU A 234 -27.18 -13.63 5.82
C GLU A 234 -26.35 -13.81 4.53
N VAL A 235 -25.04 -13.95 4.65
CA VAL A 235 -24.16 -14.18 3.49
C VAL A 235 -24.01 -15.68 3.24
N ASP A 236 -24.54 -16.13 2.12
CA ASP A 236 -24.46 -17.53 1.66
C ASP A 236 -23.24 -17.76 0.76
N ASN A 237 -22.90 -16.76 -0.08
CA ASN A 237 -21.87 -16.91 -1.09
C ASN A 237 -21.13 -15.59 -1.35
N VAL A 238 -19.91 -15.72 -1.90
CA VAL A 238 -19.12 -14.58 -2.41
C VAL A 238 -18.79 -14.85 -3.87
N GLU A 239 -19.10 -13.91 -4.73
CA GLU A 239 -18.82 -13.97 -6.17
C GLU A 239 -17.85 -12.87 -6.58
N GLN A 240 -16.87 -13.24 -7.38
CA GLN A 240 -16.00 -12.28 -8.03
C GLN A 240 -16.64 -11.84 -9.34
N VAL A 241 -16.79 -10.51 -9.49
CA VAL A 241 -17.32 -9.89 -10.71
C VAL A 241 -16.25 -9.02 -11.36
N GLU A 242 -16.32 -8.91 -12.68
CA GLU A 242 -15.57 -7.95 -13.47
C GLU A 242 -16.49 -6.79 -13.85
N ASP A 243 -15.95 -5.61 -14.13
CA ASP A 243 -16.78 -4.51 -14.60
C ASP A 243 -17.25 -4.80 -16.04
N GLU A 244 -18.47 -4.38 -16.38
CA GLU A 244 -19.04 -4.55 -17.73
C GLU A 244 -18.13 -3.95 -18.82
N VAL A 245 -17.40 -2.89 -18.50
CA VAL A 245 -16.44 -2.24 -19.40
C VAL A 245 -15.24 -3.16 -19.67
N ASP A 246 -14.77 -3.90 -18.66
CA ASP A 246 -13.67 -4.85 -18.80
C ASP A 246 -14.10 -6.05 -19.65
N GLU A 247 -15.33 -6.53 -19.49
CA GLU A 247 -15.91 -7.58 -20.34
C GLU A 247 -16.06 -7.16 -21.80
N VAL A 248 -16.52 -5.93 -22.04
CA VAL A 248 -16.66 -5.39 -23.40
C VAL A 248 -15.30 -5.25 -24.07
N ASN A 249 -14.30 -4.71 -23.34
CA ASN A 249 -12.94 -4.58 -23.86
C ASN A 249 -12.33 -5.96 -24.15
N ALA A 250 -12.51 -6.95 -23.29
CA ALA A 250 -12.02 -8.31 -23.52
C ALA A 250 -12.67 -8.96 -24.74
N LYS A 251 -13.97 -8.77 -24.93
CA LYS A 251 -14.71 -9.27 -26.13
C LYS A 251 -14.23 -8.60 -27.41
N VAL A 252 -14.09 -7.28 -27.40
CA VAL A 252 -13.58 -6.52 -28.55
C VAL A 252 -12.16 -6.93 -28.91
N PHE A 253 -11.31 -7.11 -27.90
CA PHE A 253 -9.92 -7.52 -28.12
C PHE A 253 -9.81 -8.92 -28.69
N SER A 254 -10.56 -9.88 -28.16
CA SER A 254 -10.59 -11.25 -28.69
C SER A 254 -11.17 -11.34 -30.12
N GLU A 255 -12.11 -10.47 -30.46
CA GLU A 255 -12.64 -10.39 -31.82
C GLU A 255 -11.64 -9.77 -32.80
N LEU A 256 -10.84 -8.81 -32.33
CA LEU A 256 -9.76 -8.18 -33.10
C LEU A 256 -8.63 -9.18 -33.38
N GLU A 257 -8.18 -9.94 -32.36
CA GLU A 257 -7.19 -10.99 -32.51
C GLU A 257 -7.64 -12.05 -33.52
N ARG A 258 -8.89 -12.46 -33.46
CA ARG A 258 -9.44 -13.44 -34.41
C ARG A 258 -9.43 -12.92 -35.85
N LYS A 259 -9.69 -11.61 -36.03
CA LYS A 259 -9.65 -10.98 -37.38
C LYS A 259 -8.25 -10.76 -37.93
N LEU A 260 -7.22 -10.77 -37.07
CA LEU A 260 -5.83 -10.66 -37.47
C LEU A 260 -5.18 -12.01 -37.79
N GLN A 261 -5.83 -13.11 -37.43
CA GLN A 261 -5.38 -14.49 -37.69
C GLN A 261 -5.98 -15.10 -38.96
N ASP A 262 -7.02 -14.48 -39.52
CA ASP A 262 -7.63 -14.80 -40.82
C ASP A 262 -7.00 -13.95 -41.94
#